data_4fe145b7bc912803a624e1193fb12204
#
_entry.id   4fe145b7bc912803a624e1193fb12204
#
_cell.length_a   1.000
_cell.length_b   1.000
_cell.length_c   1.000
_cell.angle_alpha   90.00
_cell.angle_beta   90.00
_cell.angle_gamma   90.00
#
_symmetry.space_group_name_H-M   'P 1'
#
loop_
_entity.id
_entity.type
_entity.pdbx_description
1 polymer ?
#
loop_
_entity_poly.entity_id
_entity_poly.type
_entity_poly.pdbx_seq_one_letter_code
_entity_poly.pdbx_strand_id
1 'polypeptide(L)'
;MSVIGQENTEADRKLPSLTSEYVARWESRASVRTRPRKTIDFTQEGFFFPEDKQPLLLADEVASLDRAGKDEILVQSFYKYLHDIVNLEIKEIVSACSKILYSDLPVEFSAETKLNTHSVIIDEYYHVYIAQDMILQLRNHYPDLRTIDHPISDSQRAVAEIKKKLDPKYHDVFEILANCCFETTLVRELVEFFNSPGVHPSIKYYVNDHMNDESRHYAFFYDLMTYLWAEIPEDYREAIGTHLAEFTTLYLSVESEKLFNIELLDSIIGNRQQAQKSVEALYAGFEITPDVPIVKNVLRALGNAGMLGHPCVRDSFARIGWTV
;
A
#
# COMPACT_ATOMS: atom_id res chain seq x y z
N MET A 1 -28.15 30.47 -21.02
CA MET A 1 -27.28 29.77 -20.09
C MET A 1 -28.19 29.05 -19.12
N SER A 2 -28.42 27.77 -19.37
CA SER A 2 -29.25 26.90 -18.53
C SER A 2 -28.37 26.46 -17.33
N VAL A 3 -28.75 26.87 -16.14
CA VAL A 3 -28.19 26.32 -14.89
C VAL A 3 -28.66 24.87 -14.84
N ILE A 4 -27.71 23.93 -14.97
CA ILE A 4 -27.98 22.52 -14.74
C ILE A 4 -28.26 22.39 -13.24
N GLY A 5 -29.53 22.36 -12.88
CA GLY A 5 -29.95 21.94 -11.54
C GLY A 5 -29.56 20.48 -11.38
N GLN A 6 -28.56 20.20 -10.56
CA GLN A 6 -28.25 18.85 -10.13
C GLN A 6 -29.41 18.39 -9.25
N GLU A 7 -30.21 17.47 -9.78
CA GLU A 7 -31.06 16.65 -8.92
C GLU A 7 -30.14 15.76 -8.08
N ASN A 8 -30.10 16.01 -6.77
CA ASN A 8 -29.45 15.08 -5.85
C ASN A 8 -30.12 13.72 -6.02
N THR A 9 -29.40 12.73 -6.53
CA THR A 9 -29.89 11.38 -6.70
C THR A 9 -30.09 10.71 -5.35
N GLU A 10 -30.87 9.64 -5.27
CA GLU A 10 -31.05 8.88 -4.04
C GLU A 10 -29.70 8.32 -3.52
N ALA A 11 -28.74 8.05 -4.41
CA ALA A 11 -27.38 7.65 -4.10
C ALA A 11 -26.60 8.74 -3.34
N ASP A 12 -26.81 10.01 -3.68
CA ASP A 12 -26.17 11.15 -2.98
C ASP A 12 -26.57 11.23 -1.50
N ARG A 13 -27.74 10.71 -1.16
CA ARG A 13 -28.24 10.69 0.22
C ARG A 13 -27.68 9.53 1.07
N LYS A 14 -27.12 8.49 0.44
CA LYS A 14 -26.60 7.28 1.11
C LYS A 14 -25.16 7.41 1.61
N LEU A 15 -24.43 8.40 1.14
CA LEU A 15 -23.03 8.66 1.54
C LEU A 15 -22.84 10.08 2.13
N PRO A 16 -23.60 10.50 3.12
CA PRO A 16 -23.53 11.89 3.59
C PRO A 16 -22.26 12.22 4.36
N SER A 17 -21.60 11.23 4.96
CA SER A 17 -20.48 11.46 5.88
C SER A 17 -19.12 11.57 5.20
N LEU A 18 -18.98 11.06 3.98
CA LEU A 18 -17.71 11.03 3.26
C LEU A 18 -17.28 12.36 2.66
N THR A 19 -18.17 13.30 2.55
CA THR A 19 -18.12 14.19 1.40
C THR A 19 -17.67 15.61 1.73
N SER A 20 -18.42 16.39 2.46
CA SER A 20 -18.13 17.83 2.63
C SER A 20 -16.88 18.10 3.48
N GLU A 21 -16.67 17.30 4.53
CA GLU A 21 -15.50 17.49 5.40
C GLU A 21 -14.19 17.05 4.74
N TYR A 22 -14.22 16.01 3.89
CA TYR A 22 -13.04 15.54 3.20
C TYR A 22 -12.48 16.59 2.25
N VAL A 23 -13.30 17.15 1.36
CA VAL A 23 -12.87 18.19 0.41
C VAL A 23 -12.33 19.44 1.14
N ALA A 24 -13.01 19.88 2.19
CA ALA A 24 -12.55 21.03 2.98
C ALA A 24 -11.18 20.79 3.65
N ARG A 25 -10.94 19.57 4.14
CA ARG A 25 -9.63 19.18 4.68
C ARG A 25 -8.57 19.07 3.60
N TRP A 26 -8.91 18.52 2.44
CA TRP A 26 -7.99 18.40 1.31
C TRP A 26 -7.52 19.78 0.83
N GLU A 27 -8.44 20.73 0.62
CA GLU A 27 -8.11 22.09 0.20
C GLU A 27 -7.11 22.80 1.12
N SER A 28 -7.16 22.52 2.42
CA SER A 28 -6.35 23.19 3.43
C SER A 28 -5.09 22.43 3.87
N ARG A 29 -4.98 21.13 3.59
CA ARG A 29 -3.96 20.26 4.18
C ARG A 29 -3.21 19.38 3.20
N ALA A 30 -3.73 19.13 1.99
CA ALA A 30 -3.08 18.27 1.01
C ALA A 30 -1.66 18.75 0.71
N SER A 31 -0.71 17.83 0.68
CA SER A 31 0.71 18.12 0.47
C SER A 31 0.93 18.80 -0.88
N VAL A 32 0.23 18.36 -1.92
CA VAL A 32 0.29 18.97 -3.27
C VAL A 32 -0.08 20.47 -3.26
N ARG A 33 -0.87 20.92 -2.29
CA ARG A 33 -1.32 22.32 -2.19
C ARG A 33 -0.52 23.16 -1.21
N THR A 34 0.11 22.56 -0.22
CA THR A 34 0.62 23.26 0.96
C THR A 34 2.07 23.04 1.26
N ARG A 35 2.72 22.06 0.63
CA ARG A 35 4.09 21.66 0.95
C ARG A 35 5.09 22.02 -0.16
N PRO A 36 6.31 22.44 0.19
CA PRO A 36 7.38 22.61 -0.79
C PRO A 36 7.90 21.27 -1.30
N ARG A 37 8.67 21.33 -2.40
CA ARG A 37 9.42 20.17 -2.92
C ARG A 37 10.25 19.53 -1.80
N LYS A 38 10.25 18.21 -1.74
CA LYS A 38 11.08 17.43 -0.82
C LYS A 38 12.51 17.32 -1.38
N THR A 39 13.49 17.66 -0.56
CA THR A 39 14.90 17.51 -0.91
C THR A 39 15.62 16.71 0.15
N ILE A 40 16.55 15.85 -0.28
CA ILE A 40 17.46 15.14 0.62
C ILE A 40 18.64 16.05 0.91
N ASP A 41 18.86 16.38 2.17
CA ASP A 41 20.03 17.10 2.62
C ASP A 41 21.16 16.12 2.93
N PHE A 42 21.93 15.75 1.92
CA PHE A 42 23.04 14.80 2.04
C PHE A 42 24.19 15.27 2.95
N THR A 43 24.13 16.46 3.53
CA THR A 43 25.10 16.91 4.54
C THR A 43 24.74 16.45 5.94
N GLN A 44 23.50 15.99 6.15
CA GLN A 44 23.05 15.45 7.42
C GLN A 44 23.37 13.95 7.53
N GLU A 45 23.65 13.50 8.72
CA GLU A 45 23.87 12.08 9.02
C GLU A 45 22.55 11.35 9.25
N GLY A 46 22.51 10.07 8.91
CA GLY A 46 21.38 9.17 9.17
C GLY A 46 21.24 8.08 8.11
N PHE A 47 20.50 7.05 8.48
CA PHE A 47 20.25 5.91 7.60
C PHE A 47 19.04 6.18 6.69
N PHE A 48 19.14 5.76 5.46
CA PHE A 48 18.01 5.90 4.50
C PHE A 48 16.87 4.93 4.80
N PHE A 49 17.17 3.85 5.52
CA PHE A 49 16.19 2.85 5.94
C PHE A 49 16.48 2.42 7.37
N PRO A 50 15.50 2.06 8.21
CA PRO A 50 15.76 1.61 9.58
C PRO A 50 16.65 0.36 9.62
N GLU A 51 17.78 0.41 10.32
CA GLU A 51 18.72 -0.72 10.41
C GLU A 51 18.07 -1.95 11.03
N ASP A 52 17.27 -1.77 12.07
CA ASP A 52 16.56 -2.84 12.79
C ASP A 52 15.43 -3.49 12.00
N LYS A 53 15.12 -2.95 10.82
CA LYS A 53 14.07 -3.44 9.91
C LYS A 53 14.62 -4.04 8.61
N GLN A 54 15.95 -4.01 8.40
CA GLN A 54 16.57 -4.64 7.24
C GLN A 54 17.21 -5.98 7.62
N PRO A 55 16.54 -7.13 7.31
CA PRO A 55 17.00 -8.44 7.74
C PRO A 55 18.40 -8.82 7.23
N LEU A 56 18.79 -8.31 6.03
CA LEU A 56 20.11 -8.62 5.47
C LEU A 56 21.27 -8.18 6.37
N LEU A 57 21.08 -7.16 7.22
CA LEU A 57 22.13 -6.73 8.16
C LEU A 57 22.47 -7.82 9.20
N LEU A 58 21.64 -8.84 9.34
CA LEU A 58 21.86 -10.00 10.22
C LEU A 58 22.52 -11.18 9.50
N ALA A 59 22.70 -11.11 8.18
CA ALA A 59 23.35 -12.18 7.41
C ALA A 59 24.86 -12.20 7.66
N ASP A 60 25.44 -13.40 7.78
CA ASP A 60 26.87 -13.59 7.99
C ASP A 60 27.72 -12.92 6.90
N GLU A 61 27.26 -12.98 5.66
CA GLU A 61 27.91 -12.37 4.49
C GLU A 61 27.98 -10.85 4.61
N VAL A 62 26.97 -10.24 5.21
CA VAL A 62 26.87 -8.79 5.41
C VAL A 62 27.64 -8.35 6.66
N ALA A 63 27.80 -9.22 7.64
CA ALA A 63 28.55 -8.91 8.88
C ALA A 63 29.98 -8.46 8.59
N SER A 64 30.61 -9.02 7.54
CA SER A 64 31.99 -8.72 7.12
C SER A 64 32.15 -7.45 6.28
N LEU A 65 31.04 -6.84 5.83
CA LEU A 65 31.07 -5.59 5.06
C LEU A 65 31.49 -4.43 5.96
N ASP A 66 32.20 -3.48 5.35
CA ASP A 66 32.44 -2.19 5.97
C ASP A 66 31.16 -1.35 6.11
N ARG A 67 31.28 -0.16 6.67
CA ARG A 67 30.13 0.74 6.87
C ARG A 67 29.49 1.13 5.54
N ALA A 68 30.28 1.42 4.53
CA ALA A 68 29.78 1.85 3.22
C ALA A 68 28.94 0.76 2.54
N GLY A 69 29.34 -0.51 2.64
CA GLY A 69 28.57 -1.63 2.11
C GLY A 69 27.24 -1.85 2.83
N LYS A 70 27.20 -1.62 4.15
CA LYS A 70 25.95 -1.67 4.92
C LYS A 70 25.03 -0.49 4.60
N ASP A 71 25.59 0.69 4.45
CA ASP A 71 24.84 1.89 4.07
C ASP A 71 24.22 1.72 2.67
N GLU A 72 24.94 1.08 1.72
CA GLU A 72 24.38 0.77 0.40
C GLU A 72 23.14 -0.13 0.50
N ILE A 73 23.14 -1.15 1.36
CA ILE A 73 21.98 -2.01 1.59
C ILE A 73 20.78 -1.16 2.05
N LEU A 74 20.99 -0.21 2.97
CA LEU A 74 19.92 0.66 3.47
C LEU A 74 19.43 1.65 2.41
N VAL A 75 20.32 2.19 1.57
CA VAL A 75 19.94 3.04 0.43
C VAL A 75 19.12 2.24 -0.58
N GLN A 76 19.52 1.01 -0.92
CA GLN A 76 18.78 0.13 -1.82
C GLN A 76 17.40 -0.25 -1.25
N SER A 77 17.29 -0.47 0.06
CA SER A 77 16.02 -0.75 0.72
C SER A 77 15.07 0.43 0.66
N PHE A 78 15.56 1.65 0.85
CA PHE A 78 14.76 2.86 0.66
C PHE A 78 14.37 3.06 -0.80
N TYR A 79 15.27 2.77 -1.72
CA TYR A 79 15.00 2.82 -3.16
C TYR A 79 13.87 1.86 -3.55
N LYS A 80 13.90 0.62 -3.00
CA LYS A 80 12.80 -0.34 -3.16
C LYS A 80 11.49 0.21 -2.62
N TYR A 81 11.49 0.77 -1.41
CA TYR A 81 10.31 1.38 -0.80
C TYR A 81 9.69 2.46 -1.71
N LEU A 82 10.50 3.34 -2.30
CA LEU A 82 10.02 4.36 -3.24
C LEU A 82 9.43 3.73 -4.52
N HIS A 83 10.01 2.64 -5.02
CA HIS A 83 9.47 1.91 -6.15
C HIS A 83 8.15 1.21 -5.84
N ASP A 84 8.02 0.66 -4.64
CA ASP A 84 6.77 0.03 -4.19
C ASP A 84 5.64 1.06 -4.10
N ILE A 85 5.90 2.26 -3.56
CA ILE A 85 4.96 3.39 -3.55
C ILE A 85 4.52 3.69 -4.99
N VAL A 86 5.44 3.98 -5.90
CA VAL A 86 5.11 4.31 -7.30
C VAL A 86 4.23 3.25 -7.95
N ASN A 87 4.53 1.97 -7.70
CA ASN A 87 3.75 0.88 -8.27
C ASN A 87 2.37 0.73 -7.62
N LEU A 88 2.29 0.80 -6.29
CA LEU A 88 1.03 0.68 -5.56
C LEU A 88 0.07 1.80 -5.97
N GLU A 89 0.52 3.03 -5.88
CA GLU A 89 -0.33 4.22 -6.10
C GLU A 89 -0.83 4.30 -7.54
N ILE A 90 0.02 4.07 -8.55
CA ILE A 90 -0.41 4.14 -9.96
C ILE A 90 -1.21 2.92 -10.39
N LYS A 91 -0.73 1.72 -10.06
CA LYS A 91 -1.30 0.49 -10.65
C LYS A 91 -2.51 -0.03 -9.88
N GLU A 92 -2.57 0.23 -8.58
CA GLU A 92 -3.65 -0.25 -7.73
C GLU A 92 -4.59 0.90 -7.34
N ILE A 93 -4.11 1.93 -6.62
CA ILE A 93 -4.96 2.97 -6.03
C ILE A 93 -5.61 3.84 -7.11
N VAL A 94 -4.82 4.44 -7.98
CA VAL A 94 -5.35 5.27 -9.10
C VAL A 94 -6.21 4.44 -10.05
N SER A 95 -5.84 3.18 -10.31
CA SER A 95 -6.64 2.26 -11.11
C SER A 95 -8.01 1.99 -10.48
N ALA A 96 -8.06 1.66 -9.19
CA ALA A 96 -9.32 1.44 -8.47
C ALA A 96 -10.18 2.71 -8.37
N CYS A 97 -9.57 3.85 -8.09
CA CYS A 97 -10.24 5.16 -8.09
C CYS A 97 -10.84 5.50 -9.47
N SER A 98 -10.12 5.18 -10.55
CA SER A 98 -10.62 5.38 -11.92
C SER A 98 -11.86 4.53 -12.20
N LYS A 99 -11.98 3.33 -11.62
CA LYS A 99 -13.18 2.49 -11.73
C LYS A 99 -14.39 3.12 -11.06
N ILE A 100 -14.21 3.73 -9.87
CA ILE A 100 -15.28 4.46 -9.18
C ILE A 100 -15.84 5.59 -10.06
N LEU A 101 -14.98 6.22 -10.86
CA LEU A 101 -15.34 7.37 -11.70
C LEU A 101 -15.96 6.96 -13.04
N TYR A 102 -15.48 5.87 -13.65
CA TYR A 102 -15.67 5.63 -15.08
C TYR A 102 -16.14 4.22 -15.46
N SER A 103 -16.14 3.25 -14.54
CA SER A 103 -16.63 1.90 -14.81
C SER A 103 -18.14 1.80 -14.60
N ASP A 104 -18.74 0.83 -15.29
CA ASP A 104 -20.14 0.41 -15.08
C ASP A 104 -20.20 -0.55 -13.89
N LEU A 105 -20.39 0.00 -12.71
CA LEU A 105 -20.40 -0.74 -11.44
C LEU A 105 -21.84 -1.08 -11.04
N PRO A 106 -22.07 -2.17 -10.29
CA PRO A 106 -23.41 -2.53 -9.79
C PRO A 106 -23.90 -1.61 -8.66
N VAL A 107 -23.16 -0.55 -8.36
CA VAL A 107 -23.45 0.45 -7.30
C VAL A 107 -23.25 1.85 -7.86
N GLU A 108 -24.09 2.78 -7.45
CA GLU A 108 -23.95 4.18 -7.81
C GLU A 108 -23.20 4.97 -6.72
N PHE A 109 -22.36 5.91 -7.13
CA PHE A 109 -21.66 6.82 -6.25
C PHE A 109 -22.16 8.26 -6.45
N SER A 110 -22.29 8.99 -5.34
CA SER A 110 -22.68 10.38 -5.36
C SER A 110 -21.67 11.27 -6.11
N ALA A 111 -22.13 12.40 -6.62
CA ALA A 111 -21.25 13.39 -7.24
C ALA A 111 -20.12 13.87 -6.29
N GLU A 112 -20.43 13.98 -5.00
CA GLU A 112 -19.44 14.36 -3.97
C GLU A 112 -18.42 13.24 -3.73
N THR A 113 -18.85 11.97 -3.67
CA THR A 113 -17.92 10.82 -3.59
C THR A 113 -16.99 10.79 -4.80
N LYS A 114 -17.50 11.03 -6.00
CA LYS A 114 -16.67 11.12 -7.21
C LYS A 114 -15.69 12.29 -7.15
N LEU A 115 -16.09 13.45 -6.60
CA LEU A 115 -15.19 14.58 -6.39
C LEU A 115 -14.07 14.24 -5.39
N ASN A 116 -14.41 13.58 -4.29
CA ASN A 116 -13.41 13.10 -3.31
C ASN A 116 -12.43 12.11 -3.94
N THR A 117 -12.93 11.17 -4.77
CA THR A 117 -12.09 10.24 -5.53
C THR A 117 -11.09 10.97 -6.44
N HIS A 118 -11.50 12.07 -7.08
CA HIS A 118 -10.55 12.90 -7.84
C HIS A 118 -9.46 13.52 -6.96
N SER A 119 -9.81 13.95 -5.74
CA SER A 119 -8.79 14.51 -4.83
C SER A 119 -7.79 13.44 -4.37
N VAL A 120 -8.23 12.20 -4.13
CA VAL A 120 -7.33 11.08 -3.88
C VAL A 120 -6.39 10.87 -5.06
N ILE A 121 -6.90 10.75 -6.27
CA ILE A 121 -6.08 10.57 -7.48
C ILE A 121 -5.02 11.68 -7.62
N ILE A 122 -5.34 12.92 -7.29
CA ILE A 122 -4.40 14.05 -7.36
C ILE A 122 -3.30 13.87 -6.29
N ASP A 123 -3.64 13.47 -5.07
CA ASP A 123 -2.67 13.20 -4.02
C ASP A 123 -1.74 12.05 -4.44
N GLU A 124 -2.27 10.93 -4.96
CA GLU A 124 -1.47 9.77 -5.40
C GLU A 124 -0.49 10.13 -6.52
N TYR A 125 -0.92 10.89 -7.52
CA TYR A 125 0.00 11.37 -8.55
C TYR A 125 1.09 12.30 -8.00
N TYR A 126 0.78 13.07 -6.95
CA TYR A 126 1.77 13.91 -6.31
C TYR A 126 2.75 13.10 -5.47
N HIS A 127 2.29 12.07 -4.77
CA HIS A 127 3.16 11.12 -4.04
C HIS A 127 4.11 10.41 -5.00
N VAL A 128 3.61 9.93 -6.14
CA VAL A 128 4.43 9.34 -7.21
C VAL A 128 5.47 10.33 -7.73
N TYR A 129 5.07 11.59 -7.96
CA TYR A 129 6.01 12.63 -8.39
C TYR A 129 7.14 12.82 -7.37
N ILE A 130 6.80 12.91 -6.07
CA ILE A 130 7.82 13.06 -5.02
C ILE A 130 8.70 11.82 -4.94
N ALA A 131 8.14 10.61 -4.97
CA ALA A 131 8.90 9.38 -4.92
C ALA A 131 9.90 9.28 -6.09
N GLN A 132 9.47 9.64 -7.31
CA GLN A 132 10.36 9.69 -8.49
C GLN A 132 11.44 10.77 -8.36
N ASP A 133 11.11 11.94 -7.78
CA ASP A 133 12.09 12.99 -7.53
C ASP A 133 13.14 12.55 -6.49
N MET A 134 12.72 11.86 -5.43
CA MET A 134 13.63 11.26 -4.42
C MET A 134 14.56 10.21 -5.05
N ILE A 135 14.01 9.33 -5.92
CA ILE A 135 14.80 8.37 -6.70
C ILE A 135 15.86 9.08 -7.54
N LEU A 136 15.50 10.17 -8.21
CA LEU A 136 16.43 10.94 -9.02
C LEU A 136 17.52 11.61 -8.16
N GLN A 137 17.17 12.16 -6.99
CA GLN A 137 18.13 12.74 -6.05
C GLN A 137 19.12 11.68 -5.56
N LEU A 138 18.66 10.47 -5.21
CA LEU A 138 19.52 9.36 -4.80
C LEU A 138 20.49 8.95 -5.92
N ARG A 139 19.99 8.76 -7.14
CA ARG A 139 20.83 8.40 -8.29
C ARG A 139 21.89 9.43 -8.62
N ASN A 140 21.56 10.72 -8.49
CA ASN A 140 22.51 11.79 -8.72
C ASN A 140 23.60 11.86 -7.64
N HIS A 141 23.26 11.49 -6.39
CA HIS A 141 24.21 11.49 -5.28
C HIS A 141 25.06 10.20 -5.24
N TYR A 142 24.48 9.06 -5.60
CA TYR A 142 25.11 7.75 -5.65
C TYR A 142 25.17 7.22 -7.10
N PRO A 143 26.05 7.79 -7.97
CA PRO A 143 26.07 7.44 -9.40
C PRO A 143 26.45 5.97 -9.65
N ASP A 144 27.20 5.37 -8.73
CA ASP A 144 27.66 3.98 -8.79
C ASP A 144 26.72 3.00 -8.06
N LEU A 145 25.55 3.45 -7.62
CA LEU A 145 24.55 2.58 -6.95
C LEU A 145 24.15 1.43 -7.86
N ARG A 146 24.23 0.20 -7.35
CA ARG A 146 23.88 -1.00 -8.11
C ARG A 146 22.46 -0.92 -8.66
N THR A 147 22.27 -1.44 -9.87
CA THR A 147 20.92 -1.64 -10.40
C THR A 147 20.41 -2.98 -9.93
N ILE A 148 19.35 -2.97 -9.13
CA ILE A 148 18.66 -4.17 -8.61
C ILE A 148 17.29 -4.26 -9.28
N ASP A 149 16.94 -5.45 -9.75
CA ASP A 149 15.60 -5.71 -10.26
C ASP A 149 14.59 -5.74 -9.10
N HIS A 150 13.52 -4.95 -9.25
CA HIS A 150 12.45 -4.90 -8.27
C HIS A 150 11.37 -5.94 -8.63
N PRO A 151 11.08 -6.90 -7.74
CA PRO A 151 10.01 -7.86 -7.96
C PRO A 151 8.64 -7.16 -7.93
N ILE A 152 7.64 -7.81 -8.53
CA ILE A 152 6.24 -7.38 -8.39
C ILE A 152 5.86 -7.42 -6.92
N SER A 153 5.23 -6.36 -6.41
CA SER A 153 4.81 -6.27 -5.02
C SER A 153 3.80 -7.37 -4.64
N ASP A 154 3.75 -7.72 -3.36
CA ASP A 154 2.79 -8.70 -2.86
C ASP A 154 1.34 -8.24 -3.04
N SER A 155 1.04 -6.93 -2.95
CA SER A 155 -0.27 -6.34 -3.25
C SER A 155 -0.69 -6.59 -4.70
N GLN A 156 0.16 -6.27 -5.67
CA GLN A 156 -0.11 -6.49 -7.08
C GLN A 156 -0.28 -7.99 -7.40
N ARG A 157 0.57 -8.84 -6.81
CA ARG A 157 0.46 -10.29 -6.95
C ARG A 157 -0.85 -10.80 -6.39
N ALA A 158 -1.26 -10.36 -5.21
CA ALA A 158 -2.52 -10.77 -4.59
C ALA A 158 -3.72 -10.42 -5.48
N VAL A 159 -3.79 -9.19 -5.97
CA VAL A 159 -4.86 -8.77 -6.89
C VAL A 159 -4.86 -9.63 -8.16
N ALA A 160 -3.70 -9.83 -8.78
CA ALA A 160 -3.60 -10.60 -10.02
C ALA A 160 -4.01 -12.07 -9.83
N GLU A 161 -3.59 -12.72 -8.73
CA GLU A 161 -3.92 -14.12 -8.46
C GLU A 161 -5.40 -14.34 -8.15
N ILE A 162 -6.02 -13.43 -7.40
CA ILE A 162 -7.45 -13.54 -7.11
C ILE A 162 -8.30 -13.28 -8.37
N LYS A 163 -7.92 -12.29 -9.19
CA LYS A 163 -8.62 -12.04 -10.46
C LYS A 163 -8.65 -13.24 -11.40
N LYS A 164 -7.61 -14.08 -11.41
CA LYS A 164 -7.61 -15.33 -12.21
C LYS A 164 -8.69 -16.32 -11.77
N LYS A 165 -9.19 -16.21 -10.55
CA LYS A 165 -10.20 -17.11 -9.96
C LYS A 165 -11.61 -16.54 -10.01
N LEU A 166 -11.74 -15.23 -10.25
CA LEU A 166 -13.00 -14.53 -10.34
C LEU A 166 -13.47 -14.40 -11.79
N ASP A 167 -14.78 -14.47 -12.00
CA ASP A 167 -15.38 -14.06 -13.28
C ASP A 167 -15.06 -12.58 -13.55
N PRO A 168 -14.71 -12.18 -14.79
CA PRO A 168 -14.38 -10.81 -15.13
C PRO A 168 -15.38 -9.75 -14.65
N LYS A 169 -16.67 -10.09 -14.55
CA LYS A 169 -17.70 -9.15 -14.06
C LYS A 169 -17.47 -8.67 -12.62
N TYR A 170 -16.72 -9.43 -11.80
CA TYR A 170 -16.43 -9.09 -10.41
C TYR A 170 -15.13 -8.30 -10.23
N HIS A 171 -14.29 -8.20 -11.29
CA HIS A 171 -12.93 -7.68 -11.17
C HIS A 171 -12.88 -6.25 -10.67
N ASP A 172 -13.70 -5.34 -11.22
CA ASP A 172 -13.65 -3.92 -10.85
C ASP A 172 -14.05 -3.70 -9.38
N VAL A 173 -15.10 -4.37 -8.92
CA VAL A 173 -15.52 -4.31 -7.51
C VAL A 173 -14.47 -4.92 -6.59
N PHE A 174 -13.89 -6.06 -6.98
CA PHE A 174 -12.82 -6.69 -6.21
C PHE A 174 -11.60 -5.78 -6.08
N GLU A 175 -11.16 -5.14 -7.17
CA GLU A 175 -10.01 -4.24 -7.15
C GLU A 175 -10.27 -3.01 -6.24
N ILE A 176 -11.48 -2.46 -6.24
CA ILE A 176 -11.84 -1.38 -5.32
C ILE A 176 -11.79 -1.86 -3.86
N LEU A 177 -12.34 -3.04 -3.55
CA LEU A 177 -12.29 -3.60 -2.19
C LEU A 177 -10.86 -3.95 -1.74
N ALA A 178 -10.04 -4.50 -2.64
CA ALA A 178 -8.62 -4.76 -2.38
C ALA A 178 -7.88 -3.46 -2.03
N ASN A 179 -8.14 -2.40 -2.80
CA ASN A 179 -7.57 -1.09 -2.55
C ASN A 179 -8.03 -0.50 -1.20
N CYS A 180 -9.30 -0.65 -0.85
CA CYS A 180 -9.77 -0.28 0.50
C CYS A 180 -8.99 -1.01 1.60
N CYS A 181 -8.63 -2.28 1.39
CA CYS A 181 -7.79 -3.00 2.35
C CYS A 181 -6.36 -2.41 2.42
N PHE A 182 -5.75 -2.05 1.30
CA PHE A 182 -4.41 -1.45 1.28
C PHE A 182 -4.40 -0.13 2.06
N GLU A 183 -5.32 0.75 1.76
CA GLU A 183 -5.44 2.09 2.31
C GLU A 183 -5.86 2.13 3.80
N THR A 184 -6.51 1.07 4.29
CA THR A 184 -6.98 1.02 5.67
C THR A 184 -6.05 0.25 6.62
N THR A 185 -4.92 -0.26 6.16
CA THR A 185 -4.09 -1.16 6.97
C THR A 185 -2.66 -0.71 7.21
N LEU A 186 -2.08 0.17 6.39
CA LEU A 186 -0.64 0.44 6.40
C LEU A 186 -0.21 1.75 7.08
N VAL A 187 -1.09 2.69 7.34
CA VAL A 187 -0.72 4.08 7.70
C VAL A 187 0.10 4.19 8.98
N ARG A 188 -0.34 3.55 10.05
CA ARG A 188 0.30 3.70 11.37
C ARG A 188 1.65 3.00 11.45
N GLU A 189 1.71 1.80 10.93
CA GLU A 189 2.90 0.96 10.95
C GLU A 189 4.05 1.60 10.18
N LEU A 190 3.77 2.25 9.05
CA LEU A 190 4.78 2.96 8.26
C LEU A 190 5.35 4.18 8.99
N VAL A 191 4.50 4.94 9.70
CA VAL A 191 4.97 6.07 10.53
C VAL A 191 5.92 5.59 11.63
N GLU A 192 5.53 4.54 12.36
CA GLU A 192 6.36 3.98 13.43
C GLU A 192 7.67 3.40 12.87
N PHE A 193 7.61 2.77 11.71
CA PHE A 193 8.75 2.17 11.03
C PHE A 193 9.84 3.20 10.71
N PHE A 194 9.52 4.27 9.99
CA PHE A 194 10.50 5.28 9.57
C PHE A 194 10.85 6.31 10.64
N ASN A 195 10.09 6.40 11.74
CA ASN A 195 10.46 7.23 12.89
C ASN A 195 11.47 6.55 13.83
N SER A 196 12.02 5.39 13.45
CA SER A 196 13.08 4.70 14.17
C SER A 196 14.31 5.60 14.43
N PRO A 197 15.03 5.41 15.56
CA PRO A 197 16.26 6.14 15.81
C PRO A 197 17.29 5.98 14.67
N GLY A 198 18.01 7.03 14.38
CA GLY A 198 19.08 7.01 13.35
C GLY A 198 18.61 7.14 11.90
N VAL A 199 17.32 7.07 11.60
CA VAL A 199 16.82 7.33 10.24
C VAL A 199 17.06 8.80 9.87
N HIS A 200 17.49 9.02 8.64
CA HIS A 200 17.85 10.32 8.09
C HIS A 200 16.68 11.35 8.20
N PRO A 201 16.93 12.59 8.67
CA PRO A 201 15.85 13.56 8.90
C PRO A 201 15.01 13.87 7.67
N SER A 202 15.63 13.99 6.47
CA SER A 202 14.89 14.23 5.22
C SER A 202 13.94 13.07 4.88
N ILE A 203 14.31 11.82 5.20
CA ILE A 203 13.47 10.65 4.98
C ILE A 203 12.29 10.65 5.96
N LYS A 204 12.56 10.91 7.24
CA LYS A 204 11.48 11.07 8.23
C LYS A 204 10.48 12.15 7.81
N TYR A 205 10.98 13.29 7.35
CA TYR A 205 10.13 14.37 6.88
C TYR A 205 9.28 13.96 5.68
N TYR A 206 9.88 13.29 4.69
CA TYR A 206 9.17 12.76 3.51
C TYR A 206 8.05 11.81 3.91
N VAL A 207 8.37 10.78 4.69
CA VAL A 207 7.40 9.75 5.08
C VAL A 207 6.27 10.32 5.94
N ASN A 208 6.60 11.16 6.94
CA ASN A 208 5.57 11.76 7.79
C ASN A 208 4.62 12.69 7.00
N ASP A 209 5.13 13.39 5.99
CA ASP A 209 4.31 14.29 5.18
C ASP A 209 3.38 13.50 4.25
N HIS A 210 3.88 12.41 3.64
CA HIS A 210 3.08 11.43 2.90
C HIS A 210 1.96 10.86 3.78
N MET A 211 2.30 10.35 4.97
CA MET A 211 1.32 9.77 5.90
C MET A 211 0.25 10.76 6.40
N ASN A 212 0.48 12.07 6.33
CA ASN A 212 -0.57 13.05 6.60
C ASN A 212 -1.67 13.01 5.53
N ASP A 213 -1.33 12.78 4.27
CA ASP A 213 -2.31 12.62 3.20
C ASP A 213 -3.01 11.27 3.34
N GLU A 214 -2.26 10.18 3.57
CA GLU A 214 -2.78 8.83 3.79
C GLU A 214 -3.79 8.75 4.97
N SER A 215 -3.63 9.58 5.98
CA SER A 215 -4.60 9.62 7.08
C SER A 215 -6.01 10.08 6.64
N ARG A 216 -6.10 10.86 5.56
CA ARG A 216 -7.39 11.25 4.94
C ARG A 216 -7.90 10.14 4.04
N HIS A 217 -7.02 9.51 3.26
CA HIS A 217 -7.33 8.35 2.42
C HIS A 217 -7.90 7.22 3.26
N TYR A 218 -7.29 6.91 4.41
CA TYR A 218 -7.80 5.93 5.36
C TYR A 218 -9.29 6.11 5.66
N ALA A 219 -9.71 7.33 6.01
CA ALA A 219 -11.11 7.59 6.35
C ALA A 219 -12.05 7.41 5.13
N PHE A 220 -11.60 7.88 3.96
CA PHE A 220 -12.35 7.75 2.71
C PHE A 220 -12.53 6.28 2.33
N PHE A 221 -11.46 5.50 2.28
CA PHE A 221 -11.50 4.10 1.86
C PHE A 221 -12.19 3.19 2.88
N TYR A 222 -12.12 3.54 4.16
CA TYR A 222 -12.87 2.83 5.20
C TYR A 222 -14.39 2.96 4.99
N ASP A 223 -14.88 4.16 4.78
CA ASP A 223 -16.31 4.41 4.52
C ASP A 223 -16.73 3.84 3.15
N LEU A 224 -15.86 3.94 2.14
CA LEU A 224 -16.08 3.36 0.82
C LEU A 224 -16.23 1.83 0.89
N MET A 225 -15.35 1.15 1.63
CA MET A 225 -15.41 -0.30 1.82
C MET A 225 -16.72 -0.72 2.47
N THR A 226 -17.14 0.00 3.51
CA THR A 226 -18.39 -0.26 4.23
C THR A 226 -19.60 -0.08 3.32
N TYR A 227 -19.65 1.02 2.58
CA TYR A 227 -20.73 1.31 1.64
C TYR A 227 -20.78 0.29 0.51
N LEU A 228 -19.64 0.05 -0.14
CA LEU A 228 -19.57 -0.85 -1.29
C LEU A 228 -19.99 -2.27 -0.92
N TRP A 229 -19.49 -2.79 0.22
CA TRP A 229 -19.88 -4.12 0.69
C TRP A 229 -21.37 -4.24 0.99
N ALA A 230 -22.00 -3.21 1.54
CA ALA A 230 -23.42 -3.21 1.85
C ALA A 230 -24.31 -3.14 0.61
N GLU A 231 -23.89 -2.42 -0.44
CA GLU A 231 -24.73 -2.12 -1.60
C GLU A 231 -24.52 -3.07 -2.79
N ILE A 232 -23.39 -3.79 -2.89
CA ILE A 232 -23.18 -4.75 -3.99
C ILE A 232 -24.15 -5.92 -3.91
N PRO A 233 -24.56 -6.49 -5.06
CA PRO A 233 -25.43 -7.68 -5.13
C PRO A 233 -24.83 -8.88 -4.39
N GLU A 234 -25.68 -9.79 -3.95
CA GLU A 234 -25.27 -10.96 -3.16
C GLU A 234 -24.27 -11.86 -3.89
N ASP A 235 -24.44 -12.07 -5.20
CA ASP A 235 -23.51 -12.87 -6.01
C ASP A 235 -22.09 -12.26 -6.05
N TYR A 236 -21.94 -10.93 -5.93
CA TYR A 236 -20.65 -10.27 -5.77
C TYR A 236 -20.04 -10.55 -4.40
N ARG A 237 -20.85 -10.46 -3.32
CA ARG A 237 -20.39 -10.79 -1.96
C ARG A 237 -19.92 -12.24 -1.85
N GLU A 238 -20.69 -13.17 -2.40
CA GLU A 238 -20.34 -14.59 -2.40
C GLU A 238 -19.06 -14.87 -3.19
N ALA A 239 -18.96 -14.35 -4.41
CA ALA A 239 -17.80 -14.56 -5.27
C ALA A 239 -16.52 -13.98 -4.64
N ILE A 240 -16.55 -12.69 -4.27
CA ILE A 240 -15.38 -11.99 -3.72
C ILE A 240 -15.04 -12.52 -2.32
N GLY A 241 -16.04 -12.65 -1.46
CA GLY A 241 -15.88 -13.07 -0.06
C GLY A 241 -15.22 -14.43 0.09
N THR A 242 -15.49 -15.35 -0.86
CA THR A 242 -14.89 -16.69 -0.89
C THR A 242 -13.34 -16.64 -1.01
N HIS A 243 -12.78 -15.56 -1.53
CA HIS A 243 -11.35 -15.40 -1.77
C HIS A 243 -10.64 -14.42 -0.82
N LEU A 244 -11.35 -13.78 0.11
CA LEU A 244 -10.77 -12.75 0.97
C LEU A 244 -9.66 -13.27 1.90
N ALA A 245 -9.76 -14.48 2.41
CA ALA A 245 -8.69 -15.05 3.22
C ALA A 245 -7.42 -15.29 2.41
N GLU A 246 -7.56 -15.83 1.21
CA GLU A 246 -6.43 -16.04 0.31
C GLU A 246 -5.82 -14.70 -0.13
N PHE A 247 -6.65 -13.72 -0.50
CA PHE A 247 -6.20 -12.37 -0.78
C PHE A 247 -5.37 -11.79 0.38
N THR A 248 -5.89 -11.89 1.61
CA THR A 248 -5.22 -11.38 2.80
C THR A 248 -3.85 -12.04 3.02
N THR A 249 -3.74 -13.35 2.85
CA THR A 249 -2.46 -14.06 3.01
C THR A 249 -1.47 -13.74 1.89
N LEU A 250 -1.93 -13.56 0.66
CA LEU A 250 -1.08 -13.16 -0.46
C LEU A 250 -0.60 -11.71 -0.32
N TYR A 251 -1.49 -10.80 0.04
CA TYR A 251 -1.20 -9.38 0.21
C TYR A 251 -0.18 -9.13 1.33
N LEU A 252 -0.30 -9.84 2.44
CA LEU A 252 0.57 -9.68 3.60
C LEU A 252 1.79 -10.60 3.59
N SER A 253 2.01 -11.33 2.50
CA SER A 253 3.21 -12.14 2.36
C SER A 253 4.45 -11.25 2.25
N VAL A 254 5.61 -11.83 2.50
CA VAL A 254 6.90 -11.13 2.40
C VAL A 254 7.73 -11.63 1.21
N GLU A 255 7.06 -12.21 0.20
CA GLU A 255 7.76 -12.83 -0.94
C GLU A 255 8.49 -11.81 -1.81
N SER A 256 7.87 -10.63 -2.06
CA SER A 256 8.54 -9.57 -2.82
C SER A 256 9.76 -9.03 -2.09
N GLU A 257 9.70 -8.95 -0.76
CA GLU A 257 10.84 -8.55 0.07
C GLU A 257 11.95 -9.60 0.06
N LYS A 258 11.62 -10.88 0.20
CA LYS A 258 12.59 -11.97 0.09
C LYS A 258 13.29 -11.97 -1.27
N LEU A 259 12.52 -11.86 -2.35
CA LEU A 259 13.07 -11.84 -3.71
C LEU A 259 14.02 -10.65 -3.90
N PHE A 260 13.63 -9.45 -3.45
CA PHE A 260 14.50 -8.28 -3.51
C PHE A 260 15.78 -8.49 -2.69
N ASN A 261 15.68 -9.01 -1.47
CA ASN A 261 16.83 -9.26 -0.61
C ASN A 261 17.77 -10.33 -1.22
N ILE A 262 17.25 -11.32 -1.94
CA ILE A 262 18.06 -12.30 -2.69
C ILE A 262 18.82 -11.60 -3.81
N GLU A 263 18.14 -10.76 -4.63
CA GLU A 263 18.80 -10.00 -5.70
C GLU A 263 19.89 -9.07 -5.17
N LEU A 264 19.57 -8.34 -4.10
CA LEU A 264 20.51 -7.42 -3.47
C LEU A 264 21.73 -8.15 -2.91
N LEU A 265 21.53 -9.22 -2.14
CA LEU A 265 22.63 -10.00 -1.58
C LEU A 265 23.48 -10.67 -2.67
N ASP A 266 22.83 -11.25 -3.71
CA ASP A 266 23.53 -11.82 -4.86
C ASP A 266 24.42 -10.77 -5.57
N SER A 267 23.93 -9.56 -5.75
CA SER A 267 24.71 -8.47 -6.35
C SER A 267 25.95 -8.09 -5.53
N ILE A 268 25.94 -8.37 -4.23
CA ILE A 268 27.06 -8.07 -3.32
C ILE A 268 28.06 -9.22 -3.29
N ILE A 269 27.60 -10.46 -3.17
CA ILE A 269 28.47 -11.62 -2.97
C ILE A 269 28.80 -12.40 -4.26
N GLY A 270 28.07 -12.14 -5.36
CA GLY A 270 28.23 -12.84 -6.63
C GLY A 270 27.90 -14.33 -6.59
N ASN A 271 26.98 -14.75 -5.72
CA ASN A 271 26.61 -16.16 -5.53
C ASN A 271 25.12 -16.30 -5.20
N ARG A 272 24.29 -16.46 -6.23
CA ARG A 272 22.84 -16.58 -6.14
C ARG A 272 22.35 -17.66 -5.18
N GLN A 273 22.98 -18.82 -5.22
CA GLN A 273 22.57 -19.97 -4.38
C GLN A 273 22.82 -19.68 -2.90
N GLN A 274 23.96 -19.05 -2.58
CA GLN A 274 24.27 -18.65 -1.20
C GLN A 274 23.34 -17.53 -0.74
N ALA A 275 23.10 -16.51 -1.58
CA ALA A 275 22.15 -15.42 -1.28
C ALA A 275 20.75 -15.96 -0.95
N GLN A 276 20.24 -16.89 -1.79
CA GLN A 276 18.95 -17.51 -1.55
C GLN A 276 18.91 -18.25 -0.22
N LYS A 277 19.92 -19.09 0.06
CA LYS A 277 20.00 -19.84 1.32
C LYS A 277 20.02 -18.94 2.54
N SER A 278 20.80 -17.86 2.49
CA SER A 278 20.91 -16.90 3.61
C SER A 278 19.62 -16.14 3.84
N VAL A 279 18.96 -15.66 2.79
CA VAL A 279 17.66 -14.97 2.91
C VAL A 279 16.58 -15.93 3.39
N GLU A 280 16.48 -17.16 2.88
CA GLU A 280 15.52 -18.17 3.39
C GLU A 280 15.71 -18.42 4.88
N ALA A 281 16.96 -18.47 5.36
CA ALA A 281 17.24 -18.65 6.78
C ALA A 281 16.79 -17.43 7.63
N LEU A 282 16.94 -16.20 7.14
CA LEU A 282 16.48 -14.98 7.82
C LEU A 282 14.96 -14.94 8.01
N TYR A 283 14.21 -15.54 7.09
CA TYR A 283 12.74 -15.58 7.15
C TYR A 283 12.16 -16.91 7.64
N ALA A 284 12.99 -17.86 8.08
CA ALA A 284 12.59 -19.23 8.41
C ALA A 284 11.56 -19.36 9.55
N GLY A 285 11.29 -18.31 10.32
CA GLY A 285 10.27 -18.31 11.38
C GLY A 285 9.09 -17.40 11.11
N PHE A 286 9.04 -16.80 9.92
CA PHE A 286 7.97 -15.87 9.59
C PHE A 286 6.73 -16.62 9.09
N GLU A 287 5.63 -16.49 9.83
CA GLU A 287 4.32 -17.03 9.47
C GLU A 287 3.25 -15.93 9.56
N ILE A 288 2.37 -15.89 8.55
CA ILE A 288 1.21 -15.00 8.56
C ILE A 288 0.11 -15.65 9.39
N THR A 289 -0.14 -15.10 10.56
CA THR A 289 -1.18 -15.58 11.49
C THR A 289 -2.07 -14.43 11.94
N PRO A 290 -3.28 -14.70 12.48
CA PRO A 290 -4.16 -13.67 13.02
C PRO A 290 -3.53 -12.82 14.14
N ASP A 291 -2.45 -13.30 14.77
CA ASP A 291 -1.76 -12.58 15.84
C ASP A 291 -0.77 -11.52 15.37
N VAL A 292 -0.38 -11.56 14.10
CA VAL A 292 0.49 -10.54 13.50
C VAL A 292 -0.23 -9.19 13.50
N PRO A 293 0.39 -8.09 13.96
CA PRO A 293 -0.28 -6.79 14.13
C PRO A 293 -0.98 -6.29 12.86
N ILE A 294 -0.33 -6.37 11.69
CA ILE A 294 -0.93 -5.94 10.43
C ILE A 294 -2.12 -6.81 10.02
N VAL A 295 -2.09 -8.12 10.28
CA VAL A 295 -3.24 -9.01 10.05
C VAL A 295 -4.41 -8.60 10.92
N LYS A 296 -4.17 -8.27 12.20
CA LYS A 296 -5.20 -7.71 13.10
C LYS A 296 -5.83 -6.44 12.56
N ASN A 297 -5.05 -5.57 11.91
CA ASN A 297 -5.60 -4.36 11.30
C ASN A 297 -6.51 -4.69 10.12
N VAL A 298 -6.09 -5.60 9.22
CA VAL A 298 -6.94 -6.07 8.12
C VAL A 298 -8.23 -6.69 8.64
N LEU A 299 -8.15 -7.64 9.58
CA LEU A 299 -9.34 -8.29 10.14
C LEU A 299 -10.27 -7.30 10.83
N ARG A 300 -9.71 -6.29 11.51
CA ARG A 300 -10.49 -5.20 12.12
C ARG A 300 -11.20 -4.37 11.06
N ALA A 301 -10.52 -4.01 9.97
CA ALA A 301 -11.12 -3.23 8.87
C ALA A 301 -12.27 -4.01 8.22
N LEU A 302 -12.05 -5.30 7.88
CA LEU A 302 -13.08 -6.18 7.34
C LEU A 302 -14.26 -6.37 8.31
N GLY A 303 -13.98 -6.53 9.61
CA GLY A 303 -15.01 -6.68 10.65
C GLY A 303 -15.86 -5.43 10.79
N ASN A 304 -15.24 -4.27 10.86
CA ASN A 304 -15.92 -2.99 10.98
C ASN A 304 -16.77 -2.65 9.74
N ALA A 305 -16.32 -3.06 8.54
CA ALA A 305 -17.09 -2.95 7.31
C ALA A 305 -18.23 -3.99 7.20
N GLY A 306 -18.41 -4.85 8.19
CA GLY A 306 -19.44 -5.89 8.21
C GLY A 306 -19.12 -7.14 7.35
N MET A 307 -17.94 -7.17 6.72
CA MET A 307 -17.58 -8.24 5.79
C MET A 307 -17.40 -9.58 6.50
N LEU A 308 -16.78 -9.61 7.70
CA LEU A 308 -16.63 -10.82 8.52
C LEU A 308 -17.99 -11.39 9.01
N GLY A 309 -19.06 -10.61 8.97
CA GLY A 309 -20.42 -11.08 9.22
C GLY A 309 -20.97 -12.00 8.15
N HIS A 310 -20.44 -11.96 6.93
CA HIS A 310 -20.92 -12.74 5.80
C HIS A 310 -20.43 -14.20 5.86
N PRO A 311 -21.33 -15.22 5.66
CA PRO A 311 -20.95 -16.64 5.76
C PRO A 311 -19.74 -17.02 4.88
N CYS A 312 -19.76 -16.64 3.60
CA CYS A 312 -18.68 -17.01 2.68
C CYS A 312 -17.32 -16.44 3.09
N VAL A 313 -17.29 -15.25 3.72
CA VAL A 313 -16.06 -14.64 4.24
C VAL A 313 -15.55 -15.43 5.44
N ARG A 314 -16.42 -15.71 6.43
CA ARG A 314 -16.03 -16.55 7.57
C ARG A 314 -15.52 -17.93 7.14
N ASP A 315 -16.23 -18.56 6.20
CA ASP A 315 -15.83 -19.87 5.67
C ASP A 315 -14.49 -19.79 4.94
N SER A 316 -14.18 -18.67 4.26
CA SER A 316 -12.89 -18.47 3.62
C SER A 316 -11.74 -18.45 4.64
N PHE A 317 -11.88 -17.72 5.74
CA PHE A 317 -10.90 -17.69 6.82
C PHE A 317 -10.82 -19.01 7.59
N ALA A 318 -11.97 -19.67 7.83
CA ALA A 318 -11.99 -20.99 8.47
C ALA A 318 -11.22 -22.06 7.68
N ARG A 319 -11.26 -22.00 6.33
CA ARG A 319 -10.49 -22.93 5.47
C ARG A 319 -8.98 -22.83 5.65
N ILE A 320 -8.46 -21.68 6.04
CA ILE A 320 -7.03 -21.48 6.35
C ILE A 320 -6.74 -21.60 7.86
N GLY A 321 -7.70 -22.07 8.67
CA GLY A 321 -7.57 -22.29 10.10
C GLY A 321 -7.67 -21.02 10.96
N TRP A 322 -8.17 -19.91 10.40
CA TRP A 322 -8.36 -18.67 11.16
C TRP A 322 -9.79 -18.55 11.69
N THR A 323 -9.90 -18.28 12.98
CA THR A 323 -11.19 -17.92 13.60
C THR A 323 -11.29 -16.38 13.62
N VAL A 324 -12.28 -15.84 12.92
CA VAL A 324 -12.50 -14.40 12.76
C VAL A 324 -13.89 -13.98 13.21
#